data_8519f7a2e1634d6e6ee2ea1c9adc8512
#
_entry.id   8519f7a2e1634d6e6ee2ea1c9adc8512
#
_cell.length_a   1.000
_cell.length_b   1.000
_cell.length_c   1.000
_cell.angle_alpha   90.00
_cell.angle_beta   90.00
_cell.angle_gamma   90.00
#
_symmetry.space_group_name_H-M   'P 1'
#
loop_
_entity.id
_entity.type
_entity.pdbx_description
1 polymer ?
#
loop_
_entity_poly.entity_id
_entity_poly.type
_entity_poly.pdbx_seq_one_letter_code
_entity_poly.pdbx_strand_id
1 'polypeptide(L)'
;MNARLVWCSTWLVATLFVAPAVAWSQDLPPPKRVLVLFGDDPHAPGVVAFTNELHAIVRADPSKRVVYYDEILDLEHFPETAHREELVNYLVEKYRGFSFDAIQTEGARP
;
A
#
# COMPACT_ATOMS: atom_id res chain seq x y z
N MET A 1 -74.42 -3.20 44.74
CA MET A 1 -73.99 -4.03 43.63
C MET A 1 -72.70 -3.42 43.07
N ASN A 2 -71.59 -4.09 43.29
CA ASN A 2 -70.32 -3.51 43.16
C ASN A 2 -69.65 -3.97 41.85
N ALA A 3 -69.59 -3.07 40.90
CA ALA A 3 -68.76 -3.29 39.68
C ALA A 3 -67.32 -2.92 39.97
N ARG A 4 -66.43 -3.92 40.06
CA ARG A 4 -64.99 -3.71 40.18
C ARG A 4 -64.43 -3.63 38.77
N LEU A 5 -64.05 -2.43 38.41
CA LEU A 5 -63.20 -2.21 37.23
C LEU A 5 -61.83 -2.83 37.47
N VAL A 6 -61.47 -3.86 36.71
CA VAL A 6 -60.14 -4.42 36.64
C VAL A 6 -59.40 -3.70 35.52
N TRP A 7 -58.41 -2.86 35.92
CA TRP A 7 -57.51 -2.24 34.99
C TRP A 7 -56.40 -3.25 34.58
N CYS A 8 -56.54 -3.79 33.39
CA CYS A 8 -55.45 -4.54 32.78
C CYS A 8 -54.42 -3.56 32.20
N SER A 9 -53.35 -3.34 32.93
CA SER A 9 -52.16 -2.63 32.43
C SER A 9 -51.38 -3.55 31.48
N THR A 10 -51.58 -3.37 30.20
CA THR A 10 -50.80 -4.06 29.18
C THR A 10 -49.47 -3.34 29.02
N TRP A 11 -48.41 -3.92 29.60
CA TRP A 11 -47.02 -3.48 29.39
C TRP A 11 -46.55 -3.93 28.01
N LEU A 12 -46.47 -2.99 27.09
CA LEU A 12 -45.90 -3.20 25.75
C LEU A 12 -44.38 -3.09 25.84
N VAL A 13 -43.73 -4.24 26.00
CA VAL A 13 -42.25 -4.31 25.99
C VAL A 13 -41.81 -4.21 24.52
N ALA A 14 -41.39 -3.01 24.14
CA ALA A 14 -40.74 -2.78 22.86
C ALA A 14 -39.30 -3.33 22.95
N THR A 15 -39.08 -4.53 22.48
CA THR A 15 -37.73 -5.12 22.31
C THR A 15 -37.04 -4.44 21.14
N LEU A 16 -36.12 -3.52 21.44
CA LEU A 16 -35.26 -2.88 20.47
C LEU A 16 -34.26 -3.94 19.98
N PHE A 17 -34.46 -4.49 18.79
CA PHE A 17 -33.52 -5.37 18.12
C PHE A 17 -32.35 -4.50 17.62
N VAL A 18 -31.29 -4.40 18.41
CA VAL A 18 -30.02 -3.87 17.93
C VAL A 18 -29.35 -4.98 17.10
N ALA A 19 -29.52 -4.90 15.78
CA ALA A 19 -28.79 -5.76 14.86
C ALA A 19 -27.30 -5.38 14.95
N PRO A 20 -26.39 -6.31 15.25
CA PRO A 20 -24.96 -6.03 15.14
C PRO A 20 -24.66 -5.74 13.67
N ALA A 21 -24.23 -4.51 13.37
CA ALA A 21 -23.63 -4.18 12.09
C ALA A 21 -22.33 -5.01 11.98
N VAL A 22 -22.42 -6.16 11.34
CA VAL A 22 -21.24 -6.93 10.95
C VAL A 22 -20.53 -6.07 9.92
N ALA A 23 -19.53 -5.31 10.37
CA ALA A 23 -18.60 -4.64 9.48
C ALA A 23 -17.91 -5.73 8.67
N TRP A 24 -18.32 -5.88 7.42
CA TRP A 24 -17.60 -6.68 6.44
C TRP A 24 -16.30 -5.98 6.18
N SER A 25 -15.28 -6.37 6.95
CA SER A 25 -13.91 -6.01 6.61
C SER A 25 -13.65 -6.68 5.27
N GLN A 26 -13.68 -5.90 4.19
CA GLN A 26 -13.22 -6.38 2.90
C GLN A 26 -11.74 -6.66 3.09
N ASP A 27 -11.38 -7.94 3.16
CA ASP A 27 -10.00 -8.40 3.12
C ASP A 27 -9.42 -8.07 1.73
N LEU A 28 -9.01 -6.80 1.60
CA LEU A 28 -8.31 -6.38 0.40
C LEU A 28 -6.97 -7.13 0.37
N PRO A 29 -6.58 -7.68 -0.77
CA PRO A 29 -5.30 -8.36 -0.88
C PRO A 29 -4.16 -7.41 -0.46
N PRO A 30 -3.09 -7.94 0.13
CA PRO A 30 -1.96 -7.12 0.54
C PRO A 30 -1.40 -6.36 -0.66
N PRO A 31 -0.90 -5.13 -0.46
CA PRO A 31 -0.34 -4.34 -1.54
C PRO A 31 0.89 -5.02 -2.12
N LYS A 32 1.03 -4.95 -3.46
CA LYS A 32 2.25 -5.34 -4.14
C LYS A 32 3.38 -4.38 -3.81
N ARG A 33 4.57 -4.89 -3.58
CA ARG A 33 5.76 -4.11 -3.23
C ARG A 33 6.72 -4.10 -4.40
N VAL A 34 7.04 -2.91 -4.88
CA VAL A 34 7.95 -2.71 -6.01
C VAL A 34 9.13 -1.88 -5.55
N LEU A 35 10.34 -2.42 -5.72
CA LEU A 35 11.57 -1.67 -5.52
C LEU A 35 11.97 -1.02 -6.83
N VAL A 36 12.17 0.30 -6.82
CA VAL A 36 12.65 1.06 -7.98
C VAL A 36 14.07 1.53 -7.68
N LEU A 37 15.01 1.14 -8.52
CA LEU A 37 16.41 1.50 -8.42
C LEU A 37 16.74 2.55 -9.49
N PHE A 38 17.01 3.77 -9.07
CA PHE A 38 17.45 4.85 -9.96
C PHE A 38 18.98 4.83 -10.04
N GLY A 39 19.51 4.47 -11.21
CA GLY A 39 20.97 4.46 -11.44
C GLY A 39 21.59 5.86 -11.38
N ASP A 40 20.84 6.84 -11.91
CA ASP A 40 21.26 8.21 -12.08
C ASP A 40 20.22 9.19 -11.49
N ASP A 41 20.16 10.41 -12.00
CA ASP A 41 19.25 11.45 -11.49
C ASP A 41 17.77 11.07 -11.68
N PRO A 42 17.03 10.84 -10.58
CA PRO A 42 15.60 10.53 -10.64
C PRO A 42 14.74 11.71 -11.14
N HIS A 43 15.30 12.92 -11.18
CA HIS A 43 14.64 14.13 -11.67
C HIS A 43 14.86 14.38 -13.16
N ALA A 44 15.63 13.53 -13.85
CA ALA A 44 15.78 13.63 -15.29
C ALA A 44 14.42 13.58 -15.98
N PRO A 45 14.12 14.48 -16.95
CA PRO A 45 12.79 14.62 -17.55
C PRO A 45 12.18 13.32 -18.08
N GLY A 46 13.02 12.45 -18.65
CA GLY A 46 12.60 11.14 -19.15
C GLY A 46 12.17 10.17 -18.03
N VAL A 47 12.91 10.17 -16.92
CA VAL A 47 12.60 9.34 -15.73
C VAL A 47 11.31 9.83 -15.08
N VAL A 48 11.16 11.14 -14.91
CA VAL A 48 9.95 11.75 -14.34
C VAL A 48 8.73 11.44 -15.19
N ALA A 49 8.83 11.58 -16.53
CA ALA A 49 7.73 11.26 -17.43
C ALA A 49 7.32 9.79 -17.34
N PHE A 50 8.29 8.89 -17.37
CA PHE A 50 8.05 7.45 -17.25
C PHE A 50 7.42 7.07 -15.91
N THR A 51 7.95 7.57 -14.80
CA THR A 51 7.45 7.29 -13.44
C THR A 51 6.02 7.80 -13.27
N ASN A 52 5.70 8.99 -13.79
CA ASN A 52 4.36 9.55 -13.76
C ASN A 52 3.37 8.70 -14.55
N GLU A 53 3.75 8.23 -15.74
CA GLU A 53 2.93 7.34 -16.57
C GLU A 53 2.66 6.01 -15.86
N LEU A 54 3.70 5.39 -15.32
CA LEU A 54 3.59 4.15 -14.55
C LEU A 54 2.63 4.30 -13.37
N HIS A 55 2.77 5.36 -12.60
CA HIS A 55 1.89 5.63 -11.46
C HIS A 55 0.45 5.93 -11.90
N ALA A 56 0.25 6.55 -13.07
CA ALA A 56 -1.07 6.79 -13.62
C ALA A 56 -1.79 5.48 -13.99
N ILE A 57 -1.07 4.57 -14.64
CA ILE A 57 -1.58 3.25 -15.02
C ILE A 57 -1.99 2.43 -13.79
N VAL A 58 -1.15 2.44 -12.75
CA VAL A 58 -1.43 1.70 -11.51
C VAL A 58 -2.63 2.30 -10.76
N ARG A 59 -2.73 3.65 -10.71
CA ARG A 59 -3.86 4.33 -10.05
C ARG A 59 -5.19 4.17 -10.78
N ALA A 60 -5.15 3.92 -12.08
CA ALA A 60 -6.35 3.69 -12.88
C ALA A 60 -7.10 2.40 -12.49
N ASP A 61 -6.43 1.47 -11.81
CA ASP A 61 -7.04 0.22 -11.34
C ASP A 61 -7.02 0.17 -9.80
N PRO A 62 -8.13 0.53 -9.13
CA PRO A 62 -8.20 0.54 -7.67
C PRO A 62 -7.99 -0.83 -7.01
N SER A 63 -8.14 -1.92 -7.78
CA SER A 63 -7.87 -3.28 -7.30
C SER A 63 -6.37 -3.58 -7.15
N LYS A 64 -5.54 -2.81 -7.85
CA LYS A 64 -4.07 -2.93 -7.83
C LYS A 64 -3.47 -1.97 -6.81
N ARG A 65 -3.31 -2.43 -5.60
CA ARG A 65 -2.58 -1.68 -4.57
C ARG A 65 -1.10 -1.95 -4.74
N VAL A 66 -0.32 -0.90 -5.04
CA VAL A 66 1.14 -0.97 -5.19
C VAL A 66 1.80 0.04 -4.26
N VAL A 67 2.84 -0.42 -3.58
CA VAL A 67 3.73 0.42 -2.76
C VAL A 67 5.09 0.42 -3.41
N TYR A 68 5.61 1.60 -3.73
CA TYR A 68 6.92 1.79 -4.32
C TYR A 68 7.94 2.10 -3.24
N TYR A 69 9.12 1.53 -3.39
CA TYR A 69 10.30 1.79 -2.58
C TYR A 69 11.39 2.28 -3.51
N ASP A 70 11.76 3.53 -3.38
CA ASP A 70 12.68 4.20 -4.30
C ASP A 70 14.08 4.27 -3.68
N GLU A 71 15.08 3.82 -4.44
CA GLU A 71 16.50 3.90 -4.07
C GLU A 71 17.28 4.56 -5.17
N ILE A 72 18.06 5.58 -4.79
CA ILE A 72 18.94 6.31 -5.70
C ILE A 72 20.34 5.76 -5.53
N LEU A 73 20.94 5.25 -6.60
CA LEU A 73 22.25 4.61 -6.58
C LEU A 73 23.38 5.57 -6.91
N ASP A 74 23.08 6.66 -7.63
CA ASP A 74 24.02 7.73 -8.02
C ASP A 74 25.29 7.20 -8.70
N LEU A 75 25.11 6.25 -9.62
CA LEU A 75 26.23 5.55 -10.28
C LEU A 75 26.99 6.43 -11.28
N GLU A 76 26.40 7.55 -11.71
CA GLU A 76 27.05 8.52 -12.59
C GLU A 76 28.15 9.28 -11.86
N HIS A 77 27.88 9.71 -10.62
CA HIS A 77 28.85 10.46 -9.82
C HIS A 77 29.84 9.56 -9.09
N PHE A 78 29.45 8.33 -8.79
CA PHE A 78 30.29 7.35 -8.07
C PHE A 78 30.36 6.02 -8.83
N PRO A 79 31.13 6.00 -9.96
CA PRO A 79 31.21 4.83 -10.83
C PRO A 79 32.11 3.69 -10.30
N GLU A 80 32.82 3.91 -9.19
CA GLU A 80 33.80 2.98 -8.65
C GLU A 80 33.17 1.66 -8.22
N THR A 81 33.88 0.55 -8.45
CA THR A 81 33.43 -0.79 -8.07
C THR A 81 33.20 -0.90 -6.56
N ALA A 82 34.09 -0.28 -5.75
CA ALA A 82 33.94 -0.28 -4.29
C ALA A 82 32.61 0.34 -3.84
N HIS A 83 32.21 1.45 -4.44
CA HIS A 83 30.92 2.09 -4.15
C HIS A 83 29.74 1.18 -4.48
N ARG A 84 29.78 0.47 -5.60
CA ARG A 84 28.74 -0.50 -5.97
C ARG A 84 28.63 -1.65 -4.98
N GLU A 85 29.76 -2.16 -4.50
CA GLU A 85 29.80 -3.22 -3.49
C GLU A 85 29.19 -2.74 -2.15
N GLU A 86 29.53 -1.51 -1.74
CA GLU A 86 28.92 -0.88 -0.55
C GLU A 86 27.41 -0.71 -0.68
N LEU A 87 26.94 -0.25 -1.85
CA LEU A 87 25.51 -0.12 -2.13
C LEU A 87 24.77 -1.46 -2.07
N VAL A 88 25.36 -2.51 -2.67
CA VAL A 88 24.77 -3.86 -2.61
C VAL A 88 24.64 -4.32 -1.16
N ASN A 89 25.71 -4.18 -0.38
CA ASN A 89 25.71 -4.56 1.04
C ASN A 89 24.68 -3.75 1.82
N TYR A 90 24.58 -2.46 1.59
CA TYR A 90 23.59 -1.58 2.20
C TYR A 90 22.15 -2.02 1.87
N LEU A 91 21.85 -2.28 0.60
CA LEU A 91 20.51 -2.68 0.18
C LEU A 91 20.12 -4.06 0.73
N VAL A 92 21.06 -5.01 0.72
CA VAL A 92 20.83 -6.35 1.31
C VAL A 92 20.53 -6.24 2.80
N GLU A 93 21.26 -5.40 3.54
CA GLU A 93 21.02 -5.20 4.97
C GLU A 93 19.72 -4.46 5.23
N LYS A 94 19.46 -3.38 4.49
CA LYS A 94 18.25 -2.55 4.62
C LYS A 94 16.98 -3.37 4.39
N TYR A 95 17.00 -4.27 3.42
CA TYR A 95 15.84 -5.07 3.04
C TYR A 95 15.91 -6.51 3.51
N ARG A 96 16.73 -6.80 4.51
CA ARG A 96 16.83 -8.14 5.09
C ARG A 96 15.47 -8.61 5.60
N GLY A 97 15.02 -9.76 5.11
CA GLY A 97 13.72 -10.33 5.48
C GLY A 97 12.51 -9.65 4.82
N PHE A 98 12.76 -8.68 3.92
CA PHE A 98 11.73 -8.01 3.16
C PHE A 98 11.59 -8.65 1.78
N SER A 99 10.37 -8.87 1.31
CA SER A 99 10.13 -9.44 -0.02
C SER A 99 9.49 -8.41 -0.93
N PHE A 100 10.02 -8.28 -2.14
CA PHE A 100 9.45 -7.49 -3.22
C PHE A 100 8.77 -8.40 -4.22
N ASP A 101 7.65 -7.94 -4.79
CA ASP A 101 6.97 -8.62 -5.89
C ASP A 101 7.65 -8.33 -7.23
N ALA A 102 8.31 -7.16 -7.35
CA ALA A 102 9.09 -6.77 -8.52
C ALA A 102 10.23 -5.82 -8.14
N ILE A 103 11.28 -5.85 -8.96
CA ILE A 103 12.39 -4.88 -8.92
C ILE A 103 12.47 -4.24 -10.30
N GLN A 104 12.46 -2.92 -10.34
CA GLN A 104 12.58 -2.13 -11.55
C GLN A 104 13.85 -1.29 -11.49
N THR A 105 14.56 -1.18 -12.60
CA THR A 105 15.75 -0.35 -12.72
C THR A 105 15.53 0.73 -13.76
N GLU A 106 15.88 1.96 -13.39
CA GLU A 106 15.78 3.14 -14.25
C GLU A 106 17.17 3.77 -14.42
N GLY A 107 17.47 4.22 -15.66
CA GLY A 107 18.72 4.91 -15.94
C GLY A 107 19.96 4.00 -16.10
N ALA A 108 19.83 2.69 -16.01
CA ALA A 108 20.94 1.78 -16.31
C ALA A 108 21.19 1.77 -17.83
N ARG A 109 22.22 2.46 -18.29
CA ARG A 109 22.73 2.26 -19.66
C ARG A 109 23.36 0.87 -19.72
N PRO A 110 23.12 0.14 -20.83
CA PRO A 110 23.74 -1.14 -21.04
C PRO A 110 25.26 -1.03 -21.15
#